data_a6228d9171ccac122018c301b2360398
#
_entry.id   a6228d9171ccac122018c301b2360398
#
_cell.length_a   1.000
_cell.length_b   1.000
_cell.length_c   1.000
_cell.angle_alpha   90.00
_cell.angle_beta   90.00
_cell.angle_gamma   90.00
#
_symmetry.space_group_name_H-M   'P 1'
#
loop_
_entity.id
_entity.type
_entity.pdbx_description
1 polymer ?
#
loop_
_entity_poly.entity_id
_entity_poly.type
_entity_poly.pdbx_seq_one_letter_code
_entity_poly.pdbx_strand_id
1 'polypeptide(L)'
;MIGRITGILLEKNPPQVLVDAAGVGYEIDVPMSTFYGLPKTGDKVALFTHLVTREDAQLLYGFATESERVTFRTLIKVSGVGPKVALAVLSGMSVNDLAEAVATQESGRLVKVPGIGKKTAERLLLELKDKLKVDVRISVGGEATKTTSAADVLNALMGLGYSEREALQAVKLLPADVTVSDGIRQALRSLSKP
;
A
#
# COMPACT_ATOMS: atom_id res chain seq x y z
N MET A 1 -1.89 -14.68 6.78
CA MET A 1 -2.33 -13.41 6.11
C MET A 1 -2.87 -13.73 4.72
N ILE A 2 -4.01 -13.17 4.34
CA ILE A 2 -4.61 -13.34 3.00
C ILE A 2 -4.21 -12.10 2.17
N GLY A 3 -3.33 -12.29 1.18
CA GLY A 3 -2.74 -11.18 0.41
C GLY A 3 -3.42 -10.88 -0.92
N ARG A 4 -4.09 -11.89 -1.50
CA ARG A 4 -4.85 -11.77 -2.76
C ARG A 4 -5.91 -12.86 -2.80
N ILE A 5 -7.08 -12.55 -3.35
CA ILE A 5 -8.13 -13.53 -3.68
C ILE A 5 -8.44 -13.41 -5.16
N THR A 6 -8.56 -14.56 -5.79
CA THR A 6 -9.04 -14.69 -7.18
C THR A 6 -10.15 -15.72 -7.20
N GLY A 7 -11.31 -15.36 -7.75
CA GLY A 7 -12.48 -16.22 -7.73
C GLY A 7 -13.61 -15.68 -8.60
N ILE A 8 -14.82 -16.16 -8.37
CA ILE A 8 -16.02 -15.70 -9.04
C ILE A 8 -16.76 -14.71 -8.13
N LEU A 9 -17.12 -13.56 -8.65
CA LEU A 9 -17.89 -12.56 -7.94
C LEU A 9 -19.36 -13.01 -7.83
N LEU A 10 -19.80 -13.39 -6.63
CA LEU A 10 -21.16 -13.87 -6.41
C LEU A 10 -22.15 -12.74 -6.12
N GLU A 11 -21.75 -11.78 -5.25
CA GLU A 11 -22.63 -10.69 -4.81
C GLU A 11 -21.90 -9.36 -4.76
N LYS A 12 -22.67 -8.28 -4.96
CA LYS A 12 -22.22 -6.87 -4.89
C LYS A 12 -23.20 -6.08 -4.03
N ASN A 13 -22.93 -5.99 -2.74
CA ASN A 13 -23.72 -5.24 -1.75
C ASN A 13 -22.85 -4.13 -1.11
N PRO A 14 -22.78 -2.92 -1.68
CA PRO A 14 -21.80 -1.91 -1.26
C PRO A 14 -21.82 -1.63 0.26
N PRO A 15 -20.68 -1.56 0.91
CA PRO A 15 -19.31 -1.66 0.40
C PRO A 15 -18.78 -3.10 0.32
N GLN A 16 -19.59 -4.10 0.60
CA GLN A 16 -19.21 -5.52 0.68
C GLN A 16 -19.46 -6.25 -0.65
N VAL A 17 -18.56 -7.18 -0.95
CA VAL A 17 -18.70 -8.13 -2.06
C VAL A 17 -18.46 -9.55 -1.56
N LEU A 18 -19.08 -10.53 -2.20
CA LEU A 18 -18.88 -11.96 -1.95
C LEU A 18 -18.12 -12.58 -3.13
N VAL A 19 -16.98 -13.18 -2.85
CA VAL A 19 -16.15 -13.85 -3.87
C VAL A 19 -16.01 -15.33 -3.52
N ASP A 20 -16.43 -16.21 -4.41
CA ASP A 20 -16.17 -17.64 -4.31
C ASP A 20 -14.76 -17.95 -4.82
N ALA A 21 -13.91 -18.47 -3.97
CA ALA A 21 -12.61 -19.00 -4.33
C ALA A 21 -12.56 -20.49 -3.99
N ALA A 22 -12.79 -21.32 -5.01
CA ALA A 22 -12.76 -22.77 -4.92
C ALA A 22 -13.73 -23.36 -3.88
N GLY A 23 -14.96 -22.83 -3.81
CA GLY A 23 -16.02 -23.32 -2.91
C GLY A 23 -16.00 -22.63 -1.53
N VAL A 24 -15.10 -21.69 -1.29
CA VAL A 24 -15.10 -20.86 -0.07
C VAL A 24 -15.55 -19.46 -0.44
N GLY A 25 -16.65 -18.99 0.16
CA GLY A 25 -17.16 -17.64 0.00
C GLY A 25 -16.43 -16.66 0.93
N TYR A 26 -15.77 -15.66 0.35
CA TYR A 26 -15.10 -14.58 1.09
C TYR A 26 -15.93 -13.32 1.03
N GLU A 27 -16.38 -12.83 2.18
CA GLU A 27 -16.94 -11.49 2.33
C GLU A 27 -15.81 -10.46 2.42
N ILE A 28 -15.80 -9.48 1.52
CA ILE A 28 -14.70 -8.53 1.37
C ILE A 28 -15.27 -7.13 1.31
N ASP A 29 -14.85 -6.27 2.24
CA ASP A 29 -15.16 -4.84 2.19
C ASP A 29 -14.21 -4.16 1.20
N VAL A 30 -14.75 -3.40 0.24
CA VAL A 30 -13.98 -2.69 -0.79
C VAL A 30 -14.28 -1.20 -0.79
N PRO A 31 -13.31 -0.32 -1.12
CA PRO A 31 -13.63 1.09 -1.33
C PRO A 31 -14.48 1.26 -2.58
N MET A 32 -15.26 2.34 -2.65
CA MET A 32 -16.15 2.60 -3.78
C MET A 32 -15.40 2.74 -5.11
N SER A 33 -14.16 3.24 -5.09
CA SER A 33 -13.25 3.25 -6.24
C SER A 33 -13.08 1.85 -6.84
N THR A 34 -12.78 0.86 -6.01
CA THR A 34 -12.69 -0.56 -6.41
C THR A 34 -14.08 -1.09 -6.82
N PHE A 35 -15.12 -0.81 -6.02
CA PHE A 35 -16.46 -1.36 -6.23
C PHE A 35 -17.04 -1.05 -7.63
N TYR A 36 -16.89 0.19 -8.09
CA TYR A 36 -17.38 0.60 -9.42
C TYR A 36 -16.60 -0.04 -10.58
N GLY A 37 -15.33 -0.39 -10.36
CA GLY A 37 -14.49 -1.07 -11.34
C GLY A 37 -14.67 -2.60 -11.40
N LEU A 38 -15.45 -3.19 -10.46
CA LEU A 38 -15.68 -4.64 -10.44
C LEU A 38 -16.51 -5.11 -11.63
N PRO A 39 -16.24 -6.34 -12.13
CA PRO A 39 -17.04 -6.96 -13.18
C PRO A 39 -18.46 -7.26 -12.72
N LYS A 40 -19.27 -7.86 -13.60
CA LYS A 40 -20.61 -8.34 -13.26
C LYS A 40 -20.53 -9.55 -12.32
N THR A 41 -21.60 -9.77 -11.56
CA THR A 41 -21.79 -11.02 -10.80
C THR A 41 -21.76 -12.22 -11.77
N GLY A 42 -21.08 -13.28 -11.36
CA GLY A 42 -20.80 -14.46 -12.19
C GLY A 42 -19.45 -14.40 -12.91
N ASP A 43 -18.83 -13.25 -13.04
CA ASP A 43 -17.53 -13.08 -13.69
C ASP A 43 -16.37 -13.29 -12.73
N LYS A 44 -15.19 -13.59 -13.30
CA LYS A 44 -13.94 -13.74 -12.54
C LYS A 44 -13.41 -12.40 -12.07
N VAL A 45 -13.04 -12.36 -10.80
CA VAL A 45 -12.43 -11.17 -10.15
C VAL A 45 -11.12 -11.55 -9.45
N ALA A 46 -10.22 -10.60 -9.37
CA ALA A 46 -9.00 -10.68 -8.56
C ALA A 46 -8.86 -9.40 -7.73
N LEU A 47 -8.71 -9.55 -6.41
CA LEU A 47 -8.55 -8.44 -5.49
C LEU A 47 -7.27 -8.61 -4.68
N PHE A 48 -6.52 -7.54 -4.50
CA PHE A 48 -5.48 -7.46 -3.48
C PHE A 48 -6.13 -7.30 -2.12
N THR A 49 -5.71 -8.07 -1.12
CA THR A 49 -6.43 -8.11 0.15
C THR A 49 -5.56 -7.76 1.35
N HIS A 50 -6.22 -7.30 2.40
CA HIS A 50 -5.66 -7.08 3.72
C HIS A 50 -6.60 -7.64 4.78
N LEU A 51 -6.11 -8.59 5.57
CA LEU A 51 -6.84 -9.21 6.68
C LEU A 51 -6.56 -8.42 7.96
N VAL A 52 -7.61 -8.00 8.65
CA VAL A 52 -7.56 -7.43 9.99
C VAL A 52 -8.19 -8.43 10.94
N THR A 53 -7.40 -8.93 11.89
CA THR A 53 -7.87 -9.84 12.94
C THR A 53 -8.13 -9.05 14.21
N ARG A 54 -9.30 -9.24 14.79
CA ARG A 54 -9.71 -8.74 16.10
C ARG A 54 -10.06 -9.91 16.98
N GLU A 55 -10.30 -9.68 18.27
CA GLU A 55 -10.70 -10.73 19.22
C GLU A 55 -12.03 -11.39 18.83
N ASP A 56 -12.94 -10.61 18.27
CA ASP A 56 -14.33 -10.99 17.95
C ASP A 56 -14.59 -11.18 16.44
N ALA A 57 -13.65 -10.81 15.56
CA ALA A 57 -13.88 -10.85 14.12
C ALA A 57 -12.61 -10.93 13.28
N GLN A 58 -12.75 -11.54 12.10
CA GLN A 58 -11.77 -11.45 11.00
C GLN A 58 -12.39 -10.67 9.85
N LEU A 59 -11.83 -9.50 9.56
CA LEU A 59 -12.34 -8.59 8.54
C LEU A 59 -11.39 -8.56 7.35
N LEU A 60 -11.92 -8.79 6.16
CA LEU A 60 -11.15 -8.80 4.92
C LEU A 60 -11.47 -7.57 4.09
N TYR A 61 -10.43 -6.82 3.73
CA TYR A 61 -10.51 -5.63 2.89
C TYR A 61 -9.89 -5.92 1.53
N GLY A 62 -10.55 -5.49 0.44
CA GLY A 62 -10.13 -5.77 -0.94
C GLY A 62 -9.94 -4.50 -1.77
N PHE A 63 -9.00 -4.56 -2.70
CA PHE A 63 -8.58 -3.43 -3.52
C PHE A 63 -8.32 -3.90 -4.95
N ALA A 64 -8.63 -3.04 -5.93
CA ALA A 64 -8.35 -3.32 -7.34
C ALA A 64 -6.85 -3.32 -7.63
N THR A 65 -6.09 -2.46 -6.94
CA THR A 65 -4.66 -2.27 -7.17
C THR A 65 -3.84 -2.51 -5.91
N GLU A 66 -2.57 -2.89 -6.12
CA GLU A 66 -1.58 -2.98 -5.04
C GLU A 66 -1.37 -1.62 -4.35
N SER A 67 -1.39 -0.53 -5.12
CA SER A 67 -1.22 0.83 -4.61
C SER A 67 -2.33 1.23 -3.63
N GLU A 68 -3.60 0.90 -3.92
CA GLU A 68 -4.70 1.12 -2.98
C GLU A 68 -4.50 0.32 -1.69
N ARG A 69 -4.08 -0.96 -1.79
CA ARG A 69 -3.80 -1.79 -0.62
C ARG A 69 -2.67 -1.23 0.24
N VAL A 70 -1.57 -0.79 -0.37
CA VAL A 70 -0.43 -0.17 0.34
C VAL A 70 -0.88 1.11 1.04
N THR A 71 -1.62 1.96 0.33
CA THR A 71 -2.18 3.19 0.89
C THR A 71 -3.11 2.91 2.07
N PHE A 72 -4.01 1.93 1.94
CA PHE A 72 -4.87 1.50 3.05
C PHE A 72 -4.06 1.08 4.28
N ARG A 73 -3.03 0.25 4.09
CA ARG A 73 -2.13 -0.18 5.18
C ARG A 73 -1.39 0.97 5.84
N THR A 74 -1.05 2.00 5.07
CA THR A 74 -0.40 3.20 5.59
C THR A 74 -1.39 4.06 6.37
N LEU A 75 -2.62 4.21 5.88
CA LEU A 75 -3.69 4.94 6.55
C LEU A 75 -4.05 4.37 7.92
N ILE A 76 -4.25 3.06 8.01
CA ILE A 76 -4.63 2.39 9.29
C ILE A 76 -3.54 2.41 10.36
N LYS A 77 -2.30 2.79 10.01
CA LYS A 77 -1.20 3.01 10.98
C LYS A 77 -1.24 4.40 11.61
N VAL A 78 -2.09 5.30 11.09
CA VAL A 78 -2.25 6.65 11.64
C VAL A 78 -3.21 6.60 12.82
N SER A 79 -2.81 7.18 13.95
CA SER A 79 -3.63 7.21 15.16
C SER A 79 -4.98 7.90 14.90
N GLY A 80 -6.08 7.24 15.24
CA GLY A 80 -7.45 7.73 15.02
C GLY A 80 -8.02 7.39 13.64
N VAL A 81 -7.29 6.65 12.80
CA VAL A 81 -7.77 6.17 11.50
C VAL A 81 -7.94 4.65 11.53
N GLY A 82 -9.18 4.21 11.70
CA GLY A 82 -9.53 2.80 11.60
C GLY A 82 -9.79 2.35 10.16
N PRO A 83 -9.96 1.03 9.94
CA PRO A 83 -10.20 0.48 8.61
C PRO A 83 -11.39 1.11 7.86
N LYS A 84 -12.51 1.38 8.55
CA LYS A 84 -13.69 2.02 7.95
C LYS A 84 -13.38 3.44 7.45
N VAL A 85 -12.60 4.20 8.21
CA VAL A 85 -12.19 5.56 7.81
C VAL A 85 -11.21 5.49 6.64
N ALA A 86 -10.27 4.55 6.65
CA ALA A 86 -9.34 4.34 5.54
C ALA A 86 -10.07 3.96 4.24
N LEU A 87 -11.11 3.09 4.31
CA LEU A 87 -11.98 2.80 3.16
C LEU A 87 -12.73 4.04 2.67
N ALA A 88 -13.24 4.87 3.58
CA ALA A 88 -13.93 6.11 3.22
C ALA A 88 -12.98 7.09 2.51
N VAL A 89 -11.72 7.20 2.94
CA VAL A 89 -10.70 8.00 2.23
C VAL A 89 -10.53 7.50 0.80
N LEU A 90 -10.25 6.20 0.61
CA LEU A 90 -10.04 5.61 -0.71
C LEU A 90 -11.31 5.56 -1.58
N SER A 91 -12.49 5.70 -0.97
CA SER A 91 -13.76 5.86 -1.68
C SER A 91 -13.98 7.29 -2.18
N GLY A 92 -13.45 8.28 -1.47
CA GLY A 92 -13.66 9.70 -1.76
C GLY A 92 -12.56 10.34 -2.60
N MET A 93 -11.37 9.72 -2.69
CA MET A 93 -10.24 10.24 -3.47
C MET A 93 -9.34 9.11 -3.95
N SER A 94 -8.71 9.32 -5.11
CA SER A 94 -7.70 8.40 -5.63
C SER A 94 -6.41 8.44 -4.80
N VAL A 95 -5.54 7.43 -4.97
CA VAL A 95 -4.21 7.42 -4.33
C VAL A 95 -3.38 8.65 -4.71
N ASN A 96 -3.49 9.09 -5.97
CA ASN A 96 -2.79 10.28 -6.47
C ASN A 96 -3.34 11.57 -5.85
N ASP A 97 -4.69 11.70 -5.76
CA ASP A 97 -5.32 12.85 -5.10
C ASP A 97 -4.93 12.95 -3.62
N LEU A 98 -4.84 11.80 -2.93
CA LEU A 98 -4.38 11.75 -1.55
C LEU A 98 -2.92 12.19 -1.43
N ALA A 99 -2.05 11.69 -2.32
CA ALA A 99 -0.63 12.06 -2.36
C ALA A 99 -0.46 13.57 -2.62
N GLU A 100 -1.24 14.14 -3.54
CA GLU A 100 -1.28 15.58 -3.82
C GLU A 100 -1.75 16.36 -2.59
N ALA A 101 -2.88 15.99 -1.98
CA ALA A 101 -3.40 16.66 -0.77
C ALA A 101 -2.39 16.64 0.39
N VAL A 102 -1.62 15.55 0.53
CA VAL A 102 -0.53 15.45 1.50
C VAL A 102 0.64 16.36 1.14
N ALA A 103 1.03 16.42 -0.14
CA ALA A 103 2.13 17.27 -0.61
C ALA A 103 1.80 18.76 -0.45
N THR A 104 0.57 19.16 -0.76
CA THR A 104 0.08 20.56 -0.68
C THR A 104 -0.47 20.94 0.71
N GLN A 105 -0.52 19.99 1.65
CA GLN A 105 -1.07 20.17 3.00
C GLN A 105 -2.53 20.66 3.02
N GLU A 106 -3.34 20.21 2.06
CA GLU A 106 -4.74 20.57 1.91
C GLU A 106 -5.67 19.75 2.82
N SER A 107 -5.76 20.12 4.09
CA SER A 107 -6.65 19.46 5.05
C SER A 107 -8.14 19.51 4.66
N GLY A 108 -8.56 20.53 3.95
CA GLY A 108 -9.94 20.73 3.52
C GLY A 108 -10.48 19.61 2.61
N ARG A 109 -9.63 18.93 1.83
CA ARG A 109 -10.02 17.77 1.01
C ARG A 109 -10.33 16.56 1.90
N LEU A 110 -9.52 16.33 2.93
CA LEU A 110 -9.67 15.19 3.85
C LEU A 110 -10.88 15.36 4.80
N VAL A 111 -11.17 16.58 5.24
CA VAL A 111 -12.33 16.88 6.11
C VAL A 111 -13.67 16.57 5.43
N LYS A 112 -13.73 16.56 4.09
CA LYS A 112 -14.93 16.17 3.34
C LYS A 112 -15.26 14.67 3.43
N VAL A 113 -14.28 13.86 3.85
CA VAL A 113 -14.45 12.40 3.98
C VAL A 113 -15.21 12.12 5.28
N PRO A 114 -16.30 11.33 5.24
CA PRO A 114 -17.07 10.96 6.42
C PRO A 114 -16.16 10.27 7.46
N GLY A 115 -16.27 10.73 8.72
CA GLY A 115 -15.47 10.19 9.83
C GLY A 115 -14.10 10.85 10.02
N ILE A 116 -13.73 11.86 9.19
CA ILE A 116 -12.51 12.64 9.35
C ILE A 116 -12.84 14.05 9.84
N GLY A 117 -12.51 14.33 11.09
CA GLY A 117 -12.53 15.68 11.65
C GLY A 117 -11.23 16.45 11.36
N LYS A 118 -11.26 17.77 11.61
CA LYS A 118 -10.10 18.67 11.36
C LYS A 118 -8.81 18.16 11.99
N LYS A 119 -8.84 17.74 13.26
CA LYS A 119 -7.66 17.21 13.97
C LYS A 119 -7.10 15.92 13.33
N THR A 120 -7.99 15.03 12.86
CA THR A 120 -7.58 13.79 12.18
C THR A 120 -7.00 14.09 10.81
N ALA A 121 -7.57 15.04 10.07
CA ALA A 121 -7.06 15.48 8.77
C ALA A 121 -5.64 16.07 8.89
N GLU A 122 -5.41 16.97 9.85
CA GLU A 122 -4.10 17.57 10.12
C GLU A 122 -3.06 16.51 10.49
N ARG A 123 -3.45 15.55 11.35
CA ARG A 123 -2.58 14.42 11.73
C ARG A 123 -2.26 13.53 10.53
N LEU A 124 -3.25 13.19 9.70
CA LEU A 124 -3.07 12.43 8.48
C LEU A 124 -2.03 13.08 7.57
N LEU A 125 -2.18 14.39 7.30
CA LEU A 125 -1.24 15.13 6.47
C LEU A 125 0.20 15.08 7.02
N LEU A 126 0.34 15.25 8.33
CA LEU A 126 1.65 15.23 8.98
C LEU A 126 2.31 13.84 8.91
N GLU A 127 1.58 12.79 9.33
CA GLU A 127 2.14 11.43 9.40
C GLU A 127 2.32 10.78 8.03
N LEU A 128 1.50 11.14 7.01
CA LEU A 128 1.63 10.62 5.66
C LEU A 128 2.72 11.32 4.84
N LYS A 129 3.10 12.56 5.18
CA LYS A 129 4.11 13.32 4.46
C LYS A 129 5.42 12.56 4.26
N ASP A 130 5.85 11.85 5.29
CA ASP A 130 7.10 11.08 5.25
C ASP A 130 6.91 9.68 4.68
N LYS A 131 5.75 9.06 4.91
CA LYS A 131 5.45 7.67 4.51
C LYS A 131 5.10 7.52 3.03
N LEU A 132 4.29 8.43 2.46
CA LEU A 132 3.90 8.36 1.05
C LEU A 132 5.04 8.69 0.08
N LYS A 133 6.04 9.46 0.50
CA LYS A 133 7.24 9.70 -0.32
C LYS A 133 8.04 8.43 -0.59
N VAL A 134 8.02 7.48 0.32
CA VAL A 134 8.72 6.19 0.19
C VAL A 134 7.91 5.22 -0.66
N ASP A 135 6.59 5.14 -0.45
CA ASP A 135 5.74 4.13 -1.09
C ASP A 135 5.41 4.45 -2.57
N VAL A 136 5.28 5.73 -2.94
CA VAL A 136 5.03 6.14 -4.34
C VAL A 136 6.23 5.81 -5.25
N ARG A 137 7.45 5.81 -4.73
CA ARG A 137 8.64 5.39 -5.48
C ARG A 137 8.68 3.87 -5.74
N ILE A 138 8.02 3.08 -4.91
CA ILE A 138 7.95 1.61 -5.05
C ILE A 138 6.81 1.19 -5.98
N SER A 139 5.73 1.96 -6.06
CA SER A 139 4.50 1.59 -6.78
C SER A 139 4.41 2.07 -8.23
N VAL A 140 5.33 2.92 -8.71
CA VAL A 140 5.43 3.33 -10.12
C VAL A 140 6.27 2.32 -10.93
N GLY A 141 6.05 1.03 -10.67
CA GLY A 141 6.63 -0.09 -11.41
C GLY A 141 5.81 -0.48 -12.64
N GLY A 142 5.46 0.48 -13.47
CA GLY A 142 4.79 0.25 -14.73
C GLY A 142 5.44 1.08 -15.84
N GLU A 143 6.71 0.88 -16.04
CA GLU A 143 7.54 1.03 -17.24
C GLU A 143 8.99 0.99 -16.77
N ALA A 144 9.76 0.06 -17.32
CA ALA A 144 11.16 -0.11 -16.99
C ALA A 144 11.99 1.10 -17.44
N THR A 145 11.95 2.19 -16.68
CA THR A 145 13.08 3.11 -16.68
C THR A 145 14.22 2.36 -16.02
N LYS A 146 15.37 2.26 -16.68
CA LYS A 146 16.61 1.67 -16.19
C LYS A 146 16.94 2.28 -14.81
N THR A 147 16.39 1.70 -13.74
CA THR A 147 16.87 1.94 -12.40
C THR A 147 18.32 1.49 -12.40
N THR A 148 19.21 2.37 -12.01
CA THR A 148 20.61 1.98 -11.85
C THR A 148 20.67 0.87 -10.82
N SER A 149 21.46 -0.19 -11.05
CA SER A 149 21.60 -1.32 -10.14
C SER A 149 21.86 -0.90 -8.68
N ALA A 150 22.44 0.27 -8.48
CA ALA A 150 22.65 0.91 -7.18
C ALA A 150 21.36 1.27 -6.44
N ALA A 151 20.31 1.77 -7.13
CA ALA A 151 19.03 2.09 -6.51
C ALA A 151 18.27 0.82 -6.08
N ASP A 152 18.35 -0.23 -6.85
CA ASP A 152 17.74 -1.52 -6.54
C ASP A 152 18.42 -2.17 -5.33
N VAL A 153 19.77 -2.09 -5.24
CA VAL A 153 20.53 -2.56 -4.06
C VAL A 153 20.16 -1.75 -2.82
N LEU A 154 20.04 -0.41 -2.93
CA LEU A 154 19.63 0.45 -1.82
C LEU A 154 18.25 0.05 -1.27
N ASN A 155 17.27 -0.11 -2.16
CA ASN A 155 15.92 -0.50 -1.79
C ASN A 155 15.87 -1.89 -1.15
N ALA A 156 16.67 -2.84 -1.64
CA ALA A 156 16.77 -4.16 -1.06
C ALA A 156 17.35 -4.13 0.37
N LEU A 157 18.39 -3.35 0.62
CA LEU A 157 18.99 -3.20 1.95
C LEU A 157 18.01 -2.54 2.94
N MET A 158 17.29 -1.52 2.50
CA MET A 158 16.23 -0.89 3.32
C MET A 158 15.10 -1.89 3.61
N GLY A 159 14.73 -2.72 2.64
CA GLY A 159 13.75 -3.81 2.83
C GLY A 159 14.20 -4.89 3.81
N LEU A 160 15.50 -5.07 3.97
CA LEU A 160 16.11 -5.97 4.97
C LEU A 160 16.25 -5.35 6.37
N GLY A 161 15.84 -4.06 6.54
CA GLY A 161 15.79 -3.38 7.84
C GLY A 161 16.99 -2.50 8.16
N TYR A 162 17.94 -2.32 7.23
CA TYR A 162 19.03 -1.35 7.41
C TYR A 162 18.51 0.08 7.25
N SER A 163 19.09 1.03 8.01
CA SER A 163 18.77 2.44 7.85
C SER A 163 19.22 2.98 6.49
N GLU A 164 18.55 4.00 5.98
CA GLU A 164 18.92 4.64 4.70
C GLU A 164 20.39 5.09 4.69
N ARG A 165 20.88 5.57 5.82
CA ARG A 165 22.28 6.02 5.97
C ARG A 165 23.27 4.88 5.82
N GLU A 166 23.02 3.75 6.47
CA GLU A 166 23.86 2.55 6.37
C GLU A 166 23.82 1.96 4.95
N ALA A 167 22.63 1.86 4.38
CA ALA A 167 22.43 1.35 3.04
C ALA A 167 23.13 2.22 1.98
N LEU A 168 23.03 3.57 2.09
CA LEU A 168 23.73 4.51 1.22
C LEU A 168 25.27 4.39 1.34
N GLN A 169 25.79 4.21 2.54
CA GLN A 169 27.22 3.99 2.73
C GLN A 169 27.71 2.70 2.07
N ALA A 170 26.97 1.61 2.25
CA ALA A 170 27.29 0.33 1.64
C ALA A 170 27.23 0.39 0.10
N VAL A 171 26.21 1.04 -0.47
CA VAL A 171 26.05 1.18 -1.92
C VAL A 171 27.16 2.02 -2.55
N LYS A 172 27.66 3.08 -1.86
CA LYS A 172 28.78 3.89 -2.36
C LYS A 172 30.09 3.12 -2.52
N LEU A 173 30.26 2.00 -1.83
CA LEU A 173 31.46 1.15 -1.90
C LEU A 173 31.38 0.10 -3.02
N LEU A 174 30.25 0.00 -3.72
CA LEU A 174 30.06 -0.97 -4.79
C LEU A 174 30.62 -0.49 -6.12
N PRO A 175 31.14 -1.39 -6.98
CA PRO A 175 31.50 -1.09 -8.35
C PRO A 175 30.29 -0.59 -9.16
N ALA A 176 30.52 0.29 -10.12
CA ALA A 176 29.45 0.92 -10.91
C ALA A 176 28.65 -0.06 -11.79
N ASP A 177 29.29 -1.17 -12.18
CA ASP A 177 28.76 -2.20 -13.07
C ASP A 177 28.32 -3.49 -12.36
N VAL A 178 28.22 -3.46 -11.01
CA VAL A 178 27.83 -4.62 -10.22
C VAL A 178 26.36 -5.01 -10.49
N THR A 179 26.10 -6.31 -10.62
CA THR A 179 24.70 -6.80 -10.70
C THR A 179 23.97 -6.57 -9.37
N VAL A 180 22.65 -6.41 -9.40
CA VAL A 180 21.84 -6.20 -8.19
C VAL A 180 22.10 -7.31 -7.14
N SER A 181 22.14 -8.56 -7.58
CA SER A 181 22.38 -9.73 -6.70
C SER A 181 23.76 -9.70 -6.03
N ASP A 182 24.80 -9.39 -6.80
CA ASP A 182 26.17 -9.31 -6.26
C ASP A 182 26.36 -8.06 -5.41
N GLY A 183 25.72 -6.96 -5.79
CA GLY A 183 25.71 -5.71 -5.03
C GLY A 183 25.09 -5.89 -3.65
N ILE A 184 23.94 -6.54 -3.55
CA ILE A 184 23.30 -6.88 -2.25
C ILE A 184 24.25 -7.74 -1.40
N ARG A 185 24.85 -8.79 -1.99
CA ARG A 185 25.74 -9.69 -1.28
C ARG A 185 27.00 -8.99 -0.76
N GLN A 186 27.60 -8.10 -1.57
CA GLN A 186 28.77 -7.32 -1.18
C GLN A 186 28.44 -6.28 -0.09
N ALA A 187 27.32 -5.57 -0.25
CA ALA A 187 26.85 -4.60 0.73
C ALA A 187 26.56 -5.25 2.09
N LEU A 188 25.89 -6.40 2.12
CA LEU A 188 25.65 -7.14 3.36
C LEU A 188 26.95 -7.58 4.06
N ARG A 189 27.97 -8.00 3.29
CA ARG A 189 29.28 -8.32 3.84
C ARG A 189 29.99 -7.11 4.45
N SER A 190 29.81 -5.92 3.88
CA SER A 190 30.39 -4.69 4.42
C SER A 190 29.69 -4.22 5.68
N LEU A 191 28.38 -4.43 5.77
CA LEU A 191 27.53 -4.07 6.92
C LEU A 191 27.63 -5.08 8.08
N SER A 192 28.01 -6.33 7.80
CA SER A 192 28.16 -7.37 8.82
C SER A 192 29.55 -7.44 9.46
N LYS A 193 30.52 -6.62 9.05
CA LYS A 193 31.79 -6.48 9.75
C LYS A 193 31.64 -5.52 10.92
N PRO A 194 31.97 -5.95 12.17
CA PRO A 194 31.97 -5.09 13.34
C PRO A 194 32.98 -3.98 13.25
#